data_91c48686f895328a2358a79b4d6c9ad2
#
_entry.id   91c48686f895328a2358a79b4d6c9ad2
#
_cell.length_a   1.000
_cell.length_b   1.000
_cell.length_c   1.000
_cell.angle_alpha   90.00
_cell.angle_beta   90.00
_cell.angle_gamma   90.00
#
_symmetry.space_group_name_H-M   'P 1'
#
loop_
_entity.id
_entity.type
_entity.pdbx_description
1 polymer ?
#
loop_
_entity_poly.entity_id
_entity_poly.type
_entity_poly.pdbx_seq_one_letter_code
_entity_poly.pdbx_strand_id
1 'polypeptide(L)'
;MDNLQTLIGERIAKQRKQLRISQTELAEQLGKSLRTVQKYESGEIDMSVSVLEQIANILKMPINYLMGYDSSHIKLETLADVYAYLFELDRKKELKFDIDFIKGPESVRKAVLSFDINAAELNPNFYNMMDKFHTQRDALETYWIDYNMYRDWEEKELQKNTSVFLSDKEYEILDHETRMKLFNEIYMERTGKQTTNDDTEQ
;
A
#
# COMPACT_ATOMS: atom_id res chain seq x y z
N MET A 1 5.43 -9.75 -16.53
CA MET A 1 4.96 -8.60 -15.69
C MET A 1 3.85 -7.95 -16.49
N ASP A 2 2.63 -8.08 -16.03
CA ASP A 2 1.52 -7.41 -16.68
C ASP A 2 1.70 -5.90 -16.51
N ASN A 3 1.69 -5.18 -17.62
CA ASN A 3 1.82 -3.73 -17.60
C ASN A 3 0.59 -3.16 -16.85
N LEU A 4 0.77 -2.20 -15.96
CA LEU A 4 -0.30 -1.51 -15.22
C LEU A 4 -1.44 -1.07 -16.16
N GLN A 5 -1.12 -0.61 -17.36
CA GLN A 5 -2.11 -0.19 -18.37
C GLN A 5 -3.01 -1.34 -18.82
N THR A 6 -2.47 -2.55 -18.97
CA THR A 6 -3.25 -3.76 -19.29
C THR A 6 -4.25 -4.08 -18.19
N LEU A 7 -3.81 -4.04 -16.93
CA LEU A 7 -4.67 -4.29 -15.78
C LEU A 7 -5.79 -3.24 -15.65
N ILE A 8 -5.48 -1.96 -15.90
CA ILE A 8 -6.48 -0.88 -15.91
C ILE A 8 -7.49 -1.13 -17.05
N GLY A 9 -7.01 -1.44 -18.25
CA GLY A 9 -7.85 -1.73 -19.42
C GLY A 9 -8.81 -2.89 -19.19
N GLU A 10 -8.33 -3.98 -18.58
CA GLU A 10 -9.15 -5.14 -18.22
C GLU A 10 -10.26 -4.79 -17.22
N ARG A 11 -9.97 -3.93 -16.21
CA ARG A 11 -10.98 -3.48 -15.25
C ARG A 11 -12.05 -2.61 -15.89
N ILE A 12 -11.64 -1.71 -16.80
CA ILE A 12 -12.56 -0.91 -17.62
C ILE A 12 -13.48 -1.82 -18.42
N ALA A 13 -12.92 -2.77 -19.15
CA ALA A 13 -13.69 -3.71 -19.97
C ALA A 13 -14.65 -4.56 -19.14
N LYS A 14 -14.21 -5.02 -17.96
CA LYS A 14 -15.03 -5.82 -17.03
C LYS A 14 -16.23 -5.00 -16.55
N GLN A 15 -16.01 -3.79 -16.02
CA GLN A 15 -17.09 -2.95 -15.48
C GLN A 15 -18.05 -2.50 -16.58
N ARG A 16 -17.54 -2.09 -17.73
CA ARG A 16 -18.37 -1.74 -18.88
C ARG A 16 -19.34 -2.87 -19.25
N LYS A 17 -18.83 -4.11 -19.33
CA LYS A 17 -19.65 -5.30 -19.62
C LYS A 17 -20.70 -5.54 -18.53
N GLN A 18 -20.37 -5.35 -17.25
CA GLN A 18 -21.31 -5.48 -16.13
C GLN A 18 -22.46 -4.47 -16.25
N LEU A 19 -22.16 -3.25 -16.67
CA LEU A 19 -23.16 -2.22 -16.92
C LEU A 19 -23.87 -2.35 -18.28
N ARG A 20 -23.52 -3.37 -19.06
CA ARG A 20 -24.07 -3.63 -20.42
C ARG A 20 -23.83 -2.46 -21.39
N ILE A 21 -22.79 -1.67 -21.19
CA ILE A 21 -22.37 -0.59 -22.09
C ILE A 21 -21.48 -1.19 -23.16
N SER A 22 -21.74 -0.89 -24.43
CA SER A 22 -20.85 -1.29 -25.55
C SER A 22 -19.60 -0.42 -25.61
N GLN A 23 -18.55 -0.88 -26.27
CA GLN A 23 -17.35 -0.06 -26.52
C GLN A 23 -17.69 1.20 -27.33
N THR A 24 -18.65 1.12 -28.22
CA THR A 24 -19.12 2.25 -29.04
C THR A 24 -19.78 3.31 -28.14
N GLU A 25 -20.69 2.91 -27.28
CA GLU A 25 -21.35 3.82 -26.33
C GLU A 25 -20.35 4.47 -25.37
N LEU A 26 -19.37 3.72 -24.87
CA LEU A 26 -18.31 4.28 -24.04
C LEU A 26 -17.48 5.31 -24.84
N ALA A 27 -17.17 5.00 -26.11
CA ALA A 27 -16.44 5.91 -26.98
C ALA A 27 -17.19 7.22 -27.23
N GLU A 28 -18.50 7.14 -27.51
CA GLU A 28 -19.37 8.28 -27.70
C GLU A 28 -19.42 9.16 -26.44
N GLN A 29 -19.60 8.57 -25.26
CA GLN A 29 -19.65 9.31 -23.97
C GLN A 29 -18.31 9.97 -23.62
N LEU A 30 -17.19 9.37 -24.02
CA LEU A 30 -15.84 9.92 -23.83
C LEU A 30 -15.44 10.95 -24.90
N GLY A 31 -16.21 11.09 -26.00
CA GLY A 31 -15.81 11.89 -27.15
C GLY A 31 -14.57 11.34 -27.84
N LYS A 32 -14.35 10.02 -27.82
CA LYS A 32 -13.22 9.31 -28.43
C LYS A 32 -13.67 8.37 -29.53
N SER A 33 -12.73 7.89 -30.34
CA SER A 33 -13.04 6.85 -31.33
C SER A 33 -13.19 5.47 -30.66
N LEU A 34 -14.01 4.60 -31.28
CA LEU A 34 -14.09 3.19 -30.87
C LEU A 34 -12.71 2.53 -30.79
N ARG A 35 -11.84 2.80 -31.76
CA ARG A 35 -10.46 2.29 -31.79
C ARG A 35 -9.64 2.75 -30.57
N THR A 36 -9.86 3.98 -30.12
CA THR A 36 -9.19 4.51 -28.93
C THR A 36 -9.62 3.74 -27.68
N VAL A 37 -10.93 3.47 -27.51
CA VAL A 37 -11.44 2.70 -26.38
C VAL A 37 -10.93 1.26 -26.41
N GLN A 38 -10.87 0.65 -27.58
CA GLN A 38 -10.28 -0.70 -27.74
C GLN A 38 -8.81 -0.73 -27.30
N LYS A 39 -8.03 0.29 -27.66
CA LYS A 39 -6.63 0.44 -27.22
C LYS A 39 -6.50 0.71 -25.73
N TYR A 40 -7.42 1.43 -25.13
CA TYR A 40 -7.48 1.61 -23.68
C TYR A 40 -7.75 0.28 -22.98
N GLU A 41 -8.75 -0.47 -23.43
CA GLU A 41 -9.11 -1.77 -22.83
C GLU A 41 -8.05 -2.85 -23.02
N SER A 42 -7.25 -2.78 -24.10
CA SER A 42 -6.12 -3.70 -24.33
C SER A 42 -4.82 -3.28 -23.66
N GLY A 43 -4.76 -2.08 -23.08
CA GLY A 43 -3.53 -1.54 -22.50
C GLY A 43 -2.48 -1.12 -23.52
N GLU A 44 -2.86 -1.00 -24.81
CA GLU A 44 -1.93 -0.63 -25.89
C GLU A 44 -1.48 0.84 -25.83
N ILE A 45 -2.30 1.71 -25.24
CA ILE A 45 -2.00 3.13 -25.06
C ILE A 45 -2.29 3.59 -23.65
N ASP A 46 -1.46 4.53 -23.16
CA ASP A 46 -1.62 5.13 -21.84
C ASP A 46 -2.85 6.05 -21.78
N MET A 47 -3.48 6.06 -20.60
CA MET A 47 -4.58 6.96 -20.28
C MET A 47 -4.09 8.05 -19.34
N SER A 48 -4.41 9.31 -19.67
CA SER A 48 -4.19 10.40 -18.70
C SER A 48 -5.16 10.28 -17.52
N VAL A 49 -4.78 10.85 -16.38
CA VAL A 49 -5.65 10.87 -15.18
C VAL A 49 -7.03 11.45 -15.50
N SER A 50 -7.09 12.52 -16.30
CA SER A 50 -8.37 13.13 -16.72
C SER A 50 -9.24 12.17 -17.55
N VAL A 51 -8.66 11.31 -18.38
CA VAL A 51 -9.41 10.28 -19.13
C VAL A 51 -9.90 9.19 -18.19
N LEU A 52 -9.07 8.77 -17.24
CA LEU A 52 -9.46 7.79 -16.21
C LEU A 52 -10.60 8.29 -15.34
N GLU A 53 -10.59 9.58 -14.94
CA GLU A 53 -11.68 10.21 -14.20
C GLU A 53 -12.99 10.21 -15.00
N GLN A 54 -12.95 10.55 -16.29
CA GLN A 54 -14.11 10.51 -17.16
C GLN A 54 -14.67 9.08 -17.28
N ILE A 55 -13.81 8.09 -17.49
CA ILE A 55 -14.20 6.67 -17.55
C ILE A 55 -14.82 6.22 -16.22
N ALA A 56 -14.20 6.58 -15.10
CA ALA A 56 -14.68 6.25 -13.76
C ALA A 56 -16.09 6.80 -13.51
N ASN A 57 -16.34 8.05 -13.91
CA ASN A 57 -17.66 8.69 -13.81
C ASN A 57 -18.71 8.00 -14.70
N ILE A 58 -18.38 7.68 -15.95
CA ILE A 58 -19.29 6.98 -16.89
C ILE A 58 -19.61 5.57 -16.37
N LEU A 59 -18.61 4.87 -15.87
CA LEU A 59 -18.75 3.50 -15.37
C LEU A 59 -19.24 3.43 -13.92
N LYS A 60 -19.53 4.59 -13.30
CA LYS A 60 -20.03 4.72 -11.92
C LYS A 60 -19.18 3.94 -10.90
N MET A 61 -17.89 4.11 -10.99
CA MET A 61 -16.94 3.46 -10.12
C MET A 61 -15.84 4.43 -9.67
N PRO A 62 -15.23 4.22 -8.51
CA PRO A 62 -14.10 5.02 -8.07
C PRO A 62 -12.89 4.86 -9.00
N ILE A 63 -12.15 5.94 -9.27
CA ILE A 63 -10.94 5.91 -10.10
C ILE A 63 -9.87 4.99 -9.52
N ASN A 64 -9.75 4.92 -8.20
CA ASN A 64 -8.84 4.04 -7.48
C ASN A 64 -9.10 2.55 -7.81
N TYR A 65 -10.35 2.13 -7.98
CA TYR A 65 -10.65 0.77 -8.45
C TYR A 65 -10.08 0.52 -9.85
N LEU A 66 -10.23 1.47 -10.78
CA LEU A 66 -9.61 1.38 -12.11
C LEU A 66 -8.10 1.26 -12.03
N MET A 67 -7.45 2.07 -11.18
CA MET A 67 -6.02 2.07 -10.96
C MET A 67 -5.50 0.85 -10.19
N GLY A 68 -6.39 -0.02 -9.73
CA GLY A 68 -6.03 -1.24 -9.02
C GLY A 68 -6.09 -1.14 -7.52
N TYR A 69 -6.45 0.00 -7.01
CA TYR A 69 -6.77 0.15 -5.61
C TYR A 69 -8.22 -0.30 -5.39
N ASP A 70 -8.38 -1.49 -4.90
CA ASP A 70 -9.66 -2.00 -4.42
C ASP A 70 -9.50 -2.26 -2.92
N SER A 71 -10.10 -1.41 -2.11
CA SER A 71 -10.13 -1.60 -0.65
C SER A 71 -10.78 -2.93 -0.24
N SER A 72 -11.56 -3.54 -1.16
CA SER A 72 -12.12 -4.87 -0.97
C SER A 72 -11.09 -6.00 -1.17
N HIS A 73 -9.90 -5.70 -1.73
CA HIS A 73 -8.84 -6.70 -1.97
C HIS A 73 -7.90 -6.90 -0.79
N ILE A 74 -7.88 -5.98 0.18
CA ILE A 74 -7.20 -6.24 1.44
C ILE A 74 -8.12 -7.09 2.30
N LYS A 75 -8.15 -8.39 2.03
CA LYS A 75 -8.82 -9.34 2.91
C LYS A 75 -7.84 -9.81 3.97
N LEU A 76 -8.05 -9.34 5.18
CA LEU A 76 -7.39 -9.85 6.37
C LEU A 76 -8.37 -10.84 7.04
N GLU A 77 -8.42 -12.06 6.54
CA GLU A 77 -9.33 -13.11 7.03
C GLU A 77 -8.66 -13.96 8.12
N THR A 78 -7.33 -14.04 8.10
CA THR A 78 -6.54 -14.83 9.04
C THR A 78 -5.42 -14.01 9.68
N LEU A 79 -4.89 -14.48 10.80
CA LEU A 79 -3.72 -13.89 11.43
C LEU A 79 -2.49 -13.97 10.51
N ALA A 80 -2.42 -14.99 9.65
CA ALA A 80 -1.37 -15.10 8.65
C ALA A 80 -1.40 -13.95 7.64
N ASP A 81 -2.59 -13.46 7.25
CA ASP A 81 -2.73 -12.33 6.34
C ASP A 81 -2.19 -11.04 6.99
N VAL A 82 -2.44 -10.85 8.30
CA VAL A 82 -1.89 -9.73 9.07
C VAL A 82 -0.35 -9.79 9.09
N TYR A 83 0.23 -10.96 9.33
CA TYR A 83 1.69 -11.13 9.31
C TYR A 83 2.28 -10.90 7.91
N ALA A 84 1.65 -11.44 6.87
CA ALA A 84 2.07 -11.22 5.49
C ALA A 84 2.11 -9.72 5.15
N TYR A 85 1.11 -8.97 5.63
CA TYR A 85 1.06 -7.51 5.45
C TYR A 85 2.23 -6.80 6.13
N LEU A 86 2.55 -7.16 7.37
CA LEU A 86 3.70 -6.60 8.08
C LEU A 86 5.04 -6.93 7.40
N PHE A 87 5.19 -8.17 6.91
CA PHE A 87 6.38 -8.57 6.17
C PHE A 87 6.49 -7.83 4.84
N GLU A 88 5.36 -7.61 4.16
CA GLU A 88 5.33 -6.83 2.91
C GLU A 88 5.68 -5.37 3.17
N LEU A 89 5.15 -4.77 4.24
CA LEU A 89 5.49 -3.41 4.65
C LEU A 89 6.98 -3.25 4.96
N ASP A 90 7.57 -4.22 5.68
CA ASP A 90 9.00 -4.20 6.02
C ASP A 90 9.91 -4.31 4.77
N ARG A 91 9.44 -4.94 3.70
CA ARG A 91 10.18 -5.03 2.44
C ARG A 91 10.24 -3.70 1.66
N LYS A 92 9.40 -2.71 1.95
CA LYS A 92 9.39 -1.44 1.20
C LYS A 92 10.52 -0.53 1.66
N LYS A 93 11.30 -0.02 0.71
CA LYS A 93 12.47 0.83 1.02
C LYS A 93 12.10 2.26 1.41
N GLU A 94 10.96 2.76 0.92
CA GLU A 94 10.47 4.11 1.18
C GLU A 94 9.80 4.25 2.54
N LEU A 95 9.54 3.13 3.24
CA LEU A 95 8.98 3.09 4.59
C LEU A 95 9.91 2.31 5.52
N LYS A 96 10.09 2.82 6.73
CA LYS A 96 10.85 2.14 7.78
C LYS A 96 10.14 2.29 9.11
N PHE A 97 10.04 1.19 9.83
CA PHE A 97 9.52 1.15 11.19
C PHE A 97 10.41 0.29 12.09
N ASP A 98 10.32 0.54 13.36
CA ASP A 98 10.94 -0.28 14.40
C ASP A 98 9.86 -0.98 15.23
N ILE A 99 10.21 -2.10 15.85
CA ILE A 99 9.33 -2.88 16.71
C ILE A 99 9.87 -2.83 18.14
N ASP A 100 9.17 -2.14 19.01
CA ASP A 100 9.52 -2.01 20.41
C ASP A 100 8.63 -2.89 21.28
N PHE A 101 9.21 -3.51 22.31
CA PHE A 101 8.48 -4.29 23.29
C PHE A 101 8.54 -3.64 24.65
N ILE A 102 7.39 -3.20 25.15
CA ILE A 102 7.27 -2.75 26.54
C ILE A 102 7.05 -4.00 27.40
N LYS A 103 8.10 -4.36 28.14
CA LYS A 103 8.12 -5.51 29.06
C LYS A 103 7.58 -5.11 30.41
N GLY A 104 6.62 -5.85 30.94
CA GLY A 104 6.00 -5.66 32.24
C GLY A 104 5.16 -6.89 32.63
N PRO A 105 4.35 -6.84 33.69
CA PRO A 105 3.33 -7.84 33.96
C PRO A 105 2.48 -8.08 32.71
N GLU A 106 1.86 -9.25 32.57
CA GLU A 106 1.12 -9.62 31.31
C GLU A 106 0.09 -8.56 30.89
N SER A 107 -0.55 -7.91 31.87
CA SER A 107 -1.51 -6.82 31.60
C SER A 107 -0.90 -5.53 31.03
N VAL A 108 0.43 -5.41 31.01
CA VAL A 108 1.16 -4.20 30.57
C VAL A 108 2.09 -4.49 29.39
N ARG A 109 2.16 -5.74 28.91
CA ARG A 109 2.98 -6.10 27.73
C ARG A 109 2.39 -5.48 26.48
N LYS A 110 3.22 -4.72 25.74
CA LYS A 110 2.83 -4.10 24.47
C LYS A 110 3.93 -4.30 23.45
N ALA A 111 3.52 -4.57 22.21
CA ALA A 111 4.36 -4.38 21.03
C ALA A 111 3.95 -3.05 20.38
N VAL A 112 4.91 -2.23 20.04
CA VAL A 112 4.72 -0.89 19.46
C VAL A 112 5.46 -0.87 18.12
N LEU A 113 4.76 -0.47 17.07
CA LEU A 113 5.35 -0.13 15.79
C LEU A 113 5.61 1.37 15.78
N SER A 114 6.87 1.77 15.64
CA SER A 114 7.28 3.17 15.62
C SER A 114 7.84 3.56 14.26
N PHE A 115 7.42 4.72 13.74
CA PHE A 115 7.85 5.28 12.46
C PHE A 115 8.55 6.61 12.72
N ASP A 116 9.89 6.61 12.73
CA ASP A 116 10.64 7.86 12.77
C ASP A 116 10.51 8.58 11.43
N ILE A 117 10.07 9.85 11.48
CA ILE A 117 9.82 10.67 10.27
C ILE A 117 11.06 10.87 9.41
N ASN A 118 12.26 10.72 9.98
CA ASN A 118 13.53 10.90 9.28
C ASN A 118 14.15 9.56 8.79
N ALA A 119 13.54 8.42 9.12
CA ALA A 119 14.12 7.11 8.87
C ALA A 119 13.97 6.61 7.41
N ALA A 120 12.98 7.11 6.67
CA ALA A 120 12.74 6.80 5.27
C ALA A 120 11.97 7.90 4.55
N GLU A 121 12.01 7.91 3.22
CA GLU A 121 11.48 8.98 2.35
C GLU A 121 10.00 9.26 2.59
N LEU A 122 9.17 8.22 2.73
CA LEU A 122 7.72 8.35 2.90
C LEU A 122 7.25 8.27 4.35
N ASN A 123 8.14 8.14 5.32
CA ASN A 123 7.75 8.17 6.73
C ASN A 123 7.03 9.47 7.14
N PRO A 124 7.42 10.68 6.66
CA PRO A 124 6.64 11.89 6.94
C PRO A 124 5.21 11.83 6.40
N ASN A 125 5.01 11.26 5.21
CA ASN A 125 3.68 11.09 4.61
C ASN A 125 2.85 10.10 5.42
N PHE A 126 3.47 9.00 5.85
CA PHE A 126 2.84 8.00 6.68
C PHE A 126 2.46 8.56 8.06
N TYR A 127 3.34 9.35 8.69
CA TYR A 127 3.05 10.03 9.95
C TYR A 127 1.81 10.95 9.83
N ASN A 128 1.78 11.78 8.80
CA ASN A 128 0.63 12.67 8.56
C ASN A 128 -0.68 11.89 8.30
N MET A 129 -0.58 10.72 7.65
CA MET A 129 -1.73 9.84 7.43
C MET A 129 -2.20 9.22 8.75
N MET A 130 -1.28 8.78 9.61
CA MET A 130 -1.60 8.20 10.92
C MET A 130 -2.25 9.23 11.85
N ASP A 131 -1.81 10.49 11.83
CA ASP A 131 -2.42 11.58 12.59
C ASP A 131 -3.87 11.82 12.16
N LYS A 132 -4.12 11.90 10.86
CA LYS A 132 -5.48 12.01 10.31
C LYS A 132 -6.34 10.79 10.66
N PHE A 133 -5.78 9.59 10.53
CA PHE A 133 -6.47 8.34 10.85
C PHE A 133 -6.87 8.29 12.32
N HIS A 134 -5.98 8.68 13.22
CA HIS A 134 -6.29 8.81 14.65
C HIS A 134 -7.45 9.76 14.89
N THR A 135 -7.39 10.97 14.31
CA THR A 135 -8.44 11.99 14.43
C THR A 135 -9.80 11.49 13.93
N GLN A 136 -9.84 10.85 12.76
CA GLN A 136 -11.10 10.37 12.18
C GLN A 136 -11.67 9.17 12.95
N ARG A 137 -10.80 8.30 13.46
CA ARG A 137 -11.22 7.17 14.31
C ARG A 137 -11.81 7.66 15.63
N ASP A 138 -11.17 8.64 16.27
CA ASP A 138 -11.70 9.27 17.49
C ASP A 138 -13.05 9.93 17.23
N ALA A 139 -13.20 10.65 16.11
CA ALA A 139 -14.47 11.26 15.72
C ALA A 139 -15.59 10.22 15.48
N LEU A 140 -15.26 9.04 14.93
CA LEU A 140 -16.19 7.93 14.78
C LEU A 140 -16.55 7.30 16.13
N GLU A 141 -15.55 7.04 16.98
CA GLU A 141 -15.73 6.42 18.32
C GLU A 141 -16.54 7.34 19.26
N THR A 142 -16.43 8.66 19.10
CA THR A 142 -17.19 9.66 19.87
C THR A 142 -18.54 10.05 19.22
N TYR A 143 -18.93 9.38 18.12
CA TYR A 143 -20.15 9.65 17.35
C TYR A 143 -20.24 11.07 16.78
N TRP A 144 -19.13 11.78 16.61
CA TRP A 144 -19.07 13.08 15.94
C TRP A 144 -19.31 12.95 14.43
N ILE A 145 -18.88 11.84 13.84
CA ILE A 145 -19.20 11.45 12.46
C ILE A 145 -19.85 10.07 12.46
N ASP A 146 -20.65 9.78 11.44
CA ASP A 146 -21.19 8.45 11.21
C ASP A 146 -20.24 7.56 10.38
N TYR A 147 -20.56 6.26 10.28
CA TYR A 147 -19.75 5.31 9.55
C TYR A 147 -19.64 5.62 8.05
N ASN A 148 -20.68 6.21 7.42
CA ASN A 148 -20.61 6.55 6.01
C ASN A 148 -19.64 7.72 5.78
N MET A 149 -19.70 8.75 6.64
CA MET A 149 -18.74 9.87 6.60
C MET A 149 -17.31 9.39 6.79
N TYR A 150 -17.08 8.43 7.68
CA TYR A 150 -15.77 7.82 7.90
C TYR A 150 -15.29 7.06 6.64
N ARG A 151 -16.15 6.25 6.02
CA ARG A 151 -15.84 5.55 4.77
C ARG A 151 -15.55 6.47 3.59
N ASP A 152 -16.31 7.56 3.46
CA ASP A 152 -16.08 8.59 2.44
C ASP A 152 -14.72 9.29 2.61
N TRP A 153 -14.30 9.52 3.87
CA TRP A 153 -12.98 10.06 4.18
C TRP A 153 -11.89 9.05 3.81
N GLU A 154 -12.05 7.81 4.22
CA GLU A 154 -11.13 6.71 3.93
C GLU A 154 -10.87 6.59 2.43
N GLU A 155 -11.93 6.55 1.62
CA GLU A 155 -11.84 6.47 0.16
C GLU A 155 -11.08 7.67 -0.44
N LYS A 156 -11.36 8.88 0.02
CA LYS A 156 -10.68 10.08 -0.44
C LYS A 156 -9.19 10.10 -0.09
N GLU A 157 -8.80 9.66 1.11
CA GLU A 157 -7.38 9.58 1.48
C GLU A 157 -6.65 8.51 0.68
N LEU A 158 -7.27 7.37 0.43
CA LEU A 158 -6.69 6.34 -0.41
C LEU A 158 -6.48 6.85 -1.85
N GLN A 159 -7.46 7.53 -2.41
CA GLN A 159 -7.39 8.09 -3.76
C GLN A 159 -6.22 9.07 -3.94
N LYS A 160 -5.92 9.90 -2.93
CA LYS A 160 -4.82 10.88 -2.98
C LYS A 160 -3.43 10.22 -3.09
N ASN A 161 -3.31 8.99 -2.62
CA ASN A 161 -2.02 8.30 -2.53
C ASN A 161 -1.82 7.20 -3.59
N THR A 162 -2.75 7.05 -4.54
CA THR A 162 -2.67 6.01 -5.59
C THR A 162 -1.51 6.17 -6.56
N SER A 163 -0.94 7.38 -6.67
CA SER A 163 0.21 7.67 -7.52
C SER A 163 1.57 7.56 -6.80
N VAL A 164 1.56 7.26 -5.50
CA VAL A 164 2.79 7.06 -4.72
C VAL A 164 3.13 5.57 -4.75
N PHE A 165 4.14 5.22 -5.52
CA PHE A 165 4.57 3.82 -5.68
C PHE A 165 5.64 3.47 -4.65
N LEU A 166 5.56 2.24 -4.16
CA LEU A 166 6.55 1.65 -3.26
C LEU A 166 7.38 0.63 -4.03
N SER A 167 8.67 0.56 -3.74
CA SER A 167 9.60 -0.41 -4.31
C SER A 167 10.18 -1.30 -3.20
N ASP A 168 10.60 -2.51 -3.59
CA ASP A 168 11.19 -3.43 -2.63
C ASP A 168 12.64 -3.07 -2.34
N LYS A 169 13.07 -3.32 -1.10
CA LYS A 169 14.48 -3.29 -0.70
C LYS A 169 15.24 -4.33 -1.50
N GLU A 170 16.41 -3.96 -1.99
CA GLU A 170 17.36 -4.91 -2.53
C GLU A 170 18.23 -5.47 -1.39
N TYR A 171 18.25 -6.79 -1.26
CA TYR A 171 19.06 -7.48 -0.27
C TYR A 171 20.25 -8.13 -0.97
N GLU A 172 21.44 -7.72 -0.57
CA GLU A 172 22.65 -8.38 -1.04
C GLU A 172 22.76 -9.77 -0.42
N ILE A 173 23.03 -10.78 -1.27
CA ILE A 173 23.29 -12.14 -0.80
C ILE A 173 24.78 -12.24 -0.45
N LEU A 174 25.06 -12.09 0.82
CA LEU A 174 26.41 -12.16 1.36
C LEU A 174 26.82 -13.62 1.62
N ASP A 175 28.09 -13.94 1.36
CA ASP A 175 28.67 -15.19 1.83
C ASP A 175 28.72 -15.23 3.36
N HIS A 176 28.95 -16.42 3.92
CA HIS A 176 28.94 -16.64 5.36
C HIS A 176 29.96 -15.78 6.11
N GLU A 177 31.17 -15.66 5.59
CA GLU A 177 32.29 -14.95 6.25
C GLU A 177 31.99 -13.45 6.33
N THR A 178 31.61 -12.85 5.21
CA THR A 178 31.21 -11.44 5.12
C THR A 178 30.04 -11.12 6.05
N ARG A 179 29.03 -12.00 6.07
CA ARG A 179 27.86 -11.84 6.95
C ARG A 179 28.25 -11.87 8.43
N MET A 180 29.12 -12.80 8.84
CA MET A 180 29.58 -12.91 10.23
C MET A 180 30.44 -11.71 10.66
N LYS A 181 31.25 -11.19 9.74
CA LYS A 181 32.02 -9.98 10.00
C LYS A 181 31.11 -8.78 10.26
N LEU A 182 30.15 -8.52 9.37
CA LEU A 182 29.17 -7.43 9.53
C LEU A 182 28.30 -7.61 10.78
N PHE A 183 27.90 -8.86 11.07
CA PHE A 183 27.16 -9.16 12.31
C PHE A 183 27.96 -8.75 13.55
N ASN A 184 29.24 -9.14 13.64
CA ASN A 184 30.08 -8.80 14.77
C ASN A 184 30.31 -7.30 14.89
N GLU A 185 30.51 -6.57 13.80
CA GLU A 185 30.64 -5.11 13.80
C GLU A 185 29.39 -4.44 14.37
N ILE A 186 28.21 -4.79 13.86
CA ILE A 186 26.91 -4.24 14.30
C ILE A 186 26.61 -4.65 15.75
N TYR A 187 26.91 -5.89 16.12
CA TYR A 187 26.68 -6.38 17.48
C TYR A 187 27.56 -5.64 18.51
N MET A 188 28.81 -5.39 18.17
CA MET A 188 29.73 -4.59 18.98
C MET A 188 29.23 -3.16 19.15
N GLU A 189 28.79 -2.54 18.05
CA GLU A 189 28.24 -1.19 18.07
C GLU A 189 27.00 -1.07 18.99
N ARG A 190 26.10 -2.05 18.92
CA ARG A 190 24.84 -2.06 19.69
C ARG A 190 24.99 -2.46 21.15
N THR A 191 25.93 -3.33 21.47
CA THR A 191 26.04 -3.94 22.80
C THR A 191 27.30 -3.54 23.58
N GLY A 192 28.32 -3.04 22.88
CA GLY A 192 29.64 -2.78 23.46
C GLY A 192 30.40 -4.05 23.88
N LYS A 193 29.96 -5.25 23.44
CA LYS A 193 30.54 -6.53 23.82
C LYS A 193 31.03 -7.29 22.59
N GLN A 194 32.19 -7.96 22.69
CA GLN A 194 32.62 -8.93 21.67
C GLN A 194 31.78 -10.22 21.75
N THR A 195 31.34 -10.73 20.60
CA THR A 195 30.74 -12.06 20.50
C THR A 195 31.82 -13.11 20.76
N THR A 196 31.62 -13.94 21.79
CA THR A 196 32.37 -15.19 21.94
C THR A 196 31.69 -16.22 21.03
N ASN A 197 32.49 -17.13 20.41
CA ASN A 197 32.04 -18.16 19.46
C ASN A 197 30.94 -19.12 19.98
N ASP A 198 30.57 -19.02 21.28
CA ASP A 198 29.58 -19.88 21.93
C ASP A 198 28.12 -19.42 21.75
N ASP A 199 27.89 -18.18 21.29
CA ASP A 199 26.52 -17.62 21.19
C ASP A 199 25.84 -17.90 19.83
N THR A 200 26.47 -18.63 18.92
CA THR A 200 26.00 -18.86 17.54
C THR A 200 25.25 -20.17 17.30
N GLU A 201 25.08 -21.02 18.34
CA GLU A 201 24.34 -22.31 18.26
C GLU A 201 23.05 -22.31 19.10
N GLN A 202 22.17 -21.28 18.97
CA GLN A 202 20.81 -21.38 19.48
C GLN A 202 19.79 -20.85 18.48
#